data_65fea2ae450c5fbd4aea235f2f02e1f6
#
_entry.id   65fea2ae450c5fbd4aea235f2f02e1f6
#
_cell.length_a   1.000
_cell.length_b   1.000
_cell.length_c   1.000
_cell.angle_alpha   90.00
_cell.angle_beta   90.00
_cell.angle_gamma   90.00
#
_symmetry.space_group_name_H-M   'P 1'
#
loop_
_entity.id
_entity.type
_entity.pdbx_description
1 polymer ?
#
loop_
_entity_poly.entity_id
_entity_poly.type
_entity_poly.pdbx_seq_one_letter_code
_entity_poly.pdbx_strand_id
1 'polypeptide(L)'
;MNKQIYLRHIPESSRHQRITTPSRFIMATAGFEWQYDLYEDKEIDEDHQYKEQKEEILKFLNQKIDSNTGKEKRYFKRIRGLVNRNNITLSDEFEMSLNRYYDILSVFIKRLYSIKNETEIDLNEIAYRIATYRNEIAHGELQGRENDYLISDLKVVECLYYSMVLDEIGVSAENIKRALNKLFRFNFAL
;
A
#
# COMPACT_ATOMS: atom_id res chain seq x y z
N MET A 1 7.94 7.54 21.48
CA MET A 1 8.30 6.25 20.86
C MET A 1 9.66 6.40 20.17
N ASN A 2 10.57 5.43 20.32
CA ASN A 2 11.80 5.44 19.54
C ASN A 2 11.42 5.13 18.08
N LYS A 3 11.47 6.13 17.20
CA LYS A 3 11.26 5.96 15.76
C LYS A 3 12.42 5.08 15.24
N GLN A 4 12.16 3.81 14.96
CA GLN A 4 13.15 2.89 14.40
C GLN A 4 12.84 2.64 12.94
N ILE A 5 13.85 2.77 12.07
CA ILE A 5 13.72 2.40 10.66
C ILE A 5 13.65 0.87 10.55
N TYR A 6 12.69 0.37 9.77
CA TYR A 6 12.56 -1.06 9.50
C TYR A 6 13.58 -1.50 8.46
N LEU A 7 14.76 -1.99 8.90
CA LEU A 7 15.89 -2.26 8.02
C LEU A 7 15.90 -3.65 7.37
N ARG A 8 15.05 -4.58 7.82
CA ARG A 8 15.12 -5.99 7.38
C ARG A 8 14.85 -6.23 5.89
N HIS A 9 14.19 -5.29 5.21
CA HIS A 9 13.92 -5.41 3.77
C HIS A 9 15.02 -4.78 2.90
N ILE A 10 16.01 -4.12 3.49
CA ILE A 10 17.16 -3.60 2.76
C ILE A 10 17.98 -4.78 2.24
N PRO A 11 18.18 -4.92 0.93
CA PRO A 11 19.00 -5.99 0.40
C PRO A 11 20.46 -5.85 0.86
N GLU A 12 21.02 -6.93 1.40
CA GLU A 12 22.40 -6.97 1.91
C GLU A 12 23.45 -6.73 0.83
N SER A 13 23.11 -6.95 -0.44
CA SER A 13 24.01 -6.77 -1.56
C SER A 13 23.27 -6.42 -2.86
N SER A 14 24.01 -5.89 -3.84
CA SER A 14 23.48 -5.63 -5.18
C SER A 14 23.01 -6.90 -5.93
N ARG A 15 23.50 -8.07 -5.54
CA ARG A 15 23.03 -9.35 -6.06
C ARG A 15 21.64 -9.67 -5.50
N HIS A 16 21.44 -9.49 -4.19
CA HIS A 16 20.15 -9.69 -3.54
C HIS A 16 19.07 -8.74 -4.07
N GLN A 17 19.43 -7.54 -4.50
CA GLN A 17 18.47 -6.62 -5.14
C GLN A 17 17.84 -7.17 -6.42
N ARG A 18 18.50 -8.11 -7.09
CA ARG A 18 18.02 -8.74 -8.35
C ARG A 18 17.18 -9.97 -8.11
N ILE A 19 17.18 -10.50 -6.90
CA ILE A 19 16.44 -11.71 -6.56
C ILE A 19 15.09 -11.31 -6.00
N THR A 20 14.02 -11.66 -6.69
CA THR A 20 12.65 -11.50 -6.22
C THR A 20 12.19 -12.80 -5.58
N THR A 21 11.87 -12.74 -4.30
CA THR A 21 11.33 -13.87 -3.55
C THR A 21 10.06 -13.46 -2.82
N PRO A 22 9.14 -14.42 -2.52
CA PRO A 22 7.97 -14.13 -1.69
C PRO A 22 8.36 -13.49 -0.35
N SER A 23 9.40 -13.99 0.31
CA SER A 23 9.89 -13.40 1.56
C SER A 23 10.30 -11.94 1.42
N ARG A 24 10.98 -11.59 0.33
CA ARG A 24 11.38 -10.20 0.09
C ARG A 24 10.17 -9.31 -0.12
N PHE A 25 9.16 -9.80 -0.83
CA PHE A 25 7.92 -9.06 -1.04
C PHE A 25 7.20 -8.80 0.29
N ILE A 26 7.03 -9.84 1.12
CA ILE A 26 6.45 -9.69 2.48
C ILE A 26 7.24 -8.71 3.34
N MET A 27 8.57 -8.77 3.28
CA MET A 27 9.41 -7.87 4.07
C MET A 27 9.30 -6.42 3.60
N ALA A 28 9.18 -6.18 2.29
CA ALA A 28 9.01 -4.85 1.73
C ALA A 28 7.63 -4.26 2.11
N THR A 29 6.56 -5.05 2.00
CA THR A 29 5.21 -4.62 2.38
C THR A 29 5.10 -4.41 3.89
N ALA A 30 5.70 -5.27 4.73
CA ALA A 30 5.75 -5.07 6.17
C ALA A 30 6.54 -3.80 6.56
N GLY A 31 7.59 -3.46 5.82
CA GLY A 31 8.31 -2.20 5.97
C GLY A 31 7.41 -1.00 5.66
N PHE A 32 6.63 -1.09 4.58
CA PHE A 32 5.64 -0.07 4.24
C PHE A 32 4.57 0.07 5.32
N GLU A 33 3.91 -1.03 5.73
CA GLU A 33 2.89 -1.02 6.79
C GLU A 33 3.43 -0.38 8.07
N TRP A 34 4.66 -0.75 8.47
CA TRP A 34 5.33 -0.15 9.62
C TRP A 34 5.53 1.37 9.47
N GLN A 35 6.00 1.81 8.30
CA GLN A 35 6.25 3.23 8.05
C GLN A 35 4.94 4.02 7.96
N TYR A 36 3.91 3.43 7.37
CA TYR A 36 2.58 4.01 7.28
C TYR A 36 1.97 4.26 8.66
N ASP A 37 2.12 3.30 9.58
CA ASP A 37 1.64 3.43 10.96
C ASP A 37 2.38 4.48 11.80
N LEU A 38 3.63 4.81 11.43
CA LEU A 38 4.42 5.83 12.11
C LEU A 38 4.03 7.27 11.72
N TYR A 39 3.34 7.47 10.63
CA TYR A 39 2.83 8.79 10.28
C TYR A 39 1.86 9.28 11.36
N GLU A 40 2.30 10.30 12.13
CA GLU A 40 1.49 10.92 13.19
C GLU A 40 0.28 11.69 12.63
N ASP A 41 0.39 12.19 11.40
CA ASP A 41 -0.70 12.79 10.65
C ASP A 41 -1.56 11.71 9.98
N LYS A 42 -2.21 10.89 10.80
CA LYS A 42 -3.38 10.11 10.37
C LYS A 42 -4.60 10.99 10.02
N GLU A 43 -4.46 12.27 9.92
CA GLU A 43 -5.20 13.15 9.02
C GLU A 43 -4.73 12.94 7.57
N ILE A 44 -4.36 11.72 7.21
CA ILE A 44 -4.60 11.27 5.86
C ILE A 44 -6.10 11.47 5.75
N ASP A 45 -6.49 12.38 4.90
CA ASP A 45 -7.84 12.64 4.49
C ASP A 45 -8.53 11.26 4.29
N GLU A 46 -8.97 10.64 5.43
CA GLU A 46 -9.95 9.58 5.32
C GLU A 46 -11.01 10.28 4.52
N ASP A 47 -11.10 9.92 3.25
CA ASP A 47 -11.94 10.58 2.27
C ASP A 47 -13.22 10.98 3.01
N HIS A 48 -13.41 12.27 3.22
CA HIS A 48 -14.54 12.81 3.97
C HIS A 48 -15.82 12.14 3.47
N GLN A 49 -15.85 11.86 2.18
CA GLN A 49 -16.92 11.16 1.50
C GLN A 49 -17.06 9.71 1.98
N TYR A 50 -15.96 8.98 2.25
CA TYR A 50 -16.00 7.62 2.80
C TYR A 50 -16.53 7.61 4.24
N LYS A 51 -16.10 8.55 5.09
CA LYS A 51 -16.64 8.71 6.46
C LYS A 51 -18.13 9.01 6.45
N GLU A 52 -18.55 9.97 5.65
CA GLU A 52 -19.96 10.33 5.52
C GLU A 52 -20.80 9.14 5.05
N GLN A 53 -20.36 8.44 4.01
CA GLN A 53 -21.07 7.25 3.51
C GLN A 53 -21.11 6.12 4.54
N LYS A 54 -20.03 5.87 5.26
CA LYS A 54 -19.97 4.87 6.33
C LYS A 54 -20.94 5.23 7.45
N GLU A 55 -21.00 6.50 7.87
CA GLU A 55 -21.94 6.99 8.89
C GLU A 55 -23.40 6.86 8.44
N GLU A 56 -23.72 7.17 7.19
CA GLU A 56 -25.05 6.99 6.62
C GLU A 56 -25.48 5.51 6.65
N ILE A 57 -24.60 4.60 6.23
CA ILE A 57 -24.85 3.16 6.26
C ILE A 57 -25.08 2.69 7.71
N LEU A 58 -24.23 3.12 8.65
CA LEU A 58 -24.37 2.77 10.06
C LEU A 58 -25.68 3.31 10.64
N LYS A 59 -26.09 4.52 10.29
CA LYS A 59 -27.36 5.12 10.69
C LYS A 59 -28.56 4.31 10.17
N PHE A 60 -28.52 3.94 8.89
CA PHE A 60 -29.54 3.06 8.30
C PHE A 60 -29.62 1.71 9.01
N LEU A 61 -28.49 1.07 9.28
CA LEU A 61 -28.43 -0.21 9.98
C LEU A 61 -28.95 -0.12 11.41
N ASN A 62 -28.68 0.98 12.13
CA ASN A 62 -29.22 1.22 13.45
C ASN A 62 -30.77 1.35 13.43
N GLN A 63 -31.32 2.08 12.46
CA GLN A 63 -32.77 2.17 12.27
C GLN A 63 -33.41 0.79 12.04
N LYS A 64 -32.75 -0.06 11.21
CA LYS A 64 -33.23 -1.43 10.97
C LYS A 64 -33.11 -2.33 12.21
N ILE A 65 -32.10 -2.16 13.04
CA ILE A 65 -31.92 -2.87 14.31
C ILE A 65 -33.02 -2.51 15.29
N ASP A 66 -33.43 -1.25 15.33
CA ASP A 66 -34.45 -0.76 16.27
C ASP A 66 -35.84 -1.15 15.82
N SER A 67 -36.12 -1.18 14.52
CA SER A 67 -37.44 -1.53 13.95
C SER A 67 -37.69 -3.03 13.81
N ASN A 68 -36.68 -3.89 13.97
CA ASN A 68 -36.81 -5.33 13.79
C ASN A 68 -36.55 -6.12 15.07
N THR A 69 -37.06 -7.37 15.12
CA THR A 69 -36.91 -8.28 16.25
C THR A 69 -36.36 -9.64 15.81
N GLY A 70 -35.99 -10.50 16.74
CA GLY A 70 -35.65 -11.90 16.47
C GLY A 70 -34.42 -12.10 15.56
N LYS A 71 -34.60 -12.89 14.50
CA LYS A 71 -33.52 -13.25 13.56
C LYS A 71 -33.05 -12.07 12.73
N GLU A 72 -33.94 -11.22 12.27
CA GLU A 72 -33.67 -10.02 11.47
C GLU A 72 -32.80 -9.02 12.23
N LYS A 73 -33.16 -8.75 13.49
CA LYS A 73 -32.37 -7.88 14.37
C LYS A 73 -30.93 -8.40 14.53
N ARG A 74 -30.75 -9.73 14.69
CA ARG A 74 -29.40 -10.34 14.80
C ARG A 74 -28.63 -10.19 13.50
N TYR A 75 -29.29 -10.35 12.35
CA TYR A 75 -28.68 -10.18 11.05
C TYR A 75 -28.14 -8.76 10.83
N PHE A 76 -28.99 -7.74 11.09
CA PHE A 76 -28.56 -6.35 10.98
C PHE A 76 -27.44 -5.98 11.98
N LYS A 77 -27.49 -6.51 13.22
CA LYS A 77 -26.37 -6.35 14.17
C LYS A 77 -25.06 -6.92 13.65
N ARG A 78 -25.11 -8.07 12.97
CA ARG A 78 -23.91 -8.69 12.37
C ARG A 78 -23.36 -7.84 11.23
N ILE A 79 -24.22 -7.36 10.31
CA ILE A 79 -23.81 -6.47 9.22
C ILE A 79 -23.21 -5.18 9.78
N ARG A 80 -23.88 -4.55 10.76
CA ARG A 80 -23.34 -3.36 11.42
C ARG A 80 -21.92 -3.60 11.98
N GLY A 81 -21.71 -4.75 12.61
CA GLY A 81 -20.40 -5.12 13.14
C GLY A 81 -19.34 -5.30 12.06
N LEU A 82 -19.70 -5.74 10.85
CA LEU A 82 -18.80 -5.82 9.71
C LEU A 82 -18.47 -4.42 9.18
N VAL A 83 -19.49 -3.58 8.96
CA VAL A 83 -19.30 -2.20 8.48
C VAL A 83 -18.47 -1.38 9.46
N ASN A 84 -18.73 -1.53 10.76
CA ASN A 84 -18.00 -0.78 11.79
C ASN A 84 -16.51 -1.18 11.87
N ARG A 85 -16.19 -2.43 11.54
CA ARG A 85 -14.81 -2.96 11.50
C ARG A 85 -14.14 -2.79 10.15
N ASN A 86 -14.88 -2.28 9.15
CA ASN A 86 -14.29 -2.01 7.84
C ASN A 86 -13.42 -0.75 7.95
N ASN A 87 -12.16 -0.97 8.23
CA ASN A 87 -11.11 0.05 8.21
C ASN A 87 -10.56 0.15 6.78
N ILE A 88 -9.78 1.18 6.53
CA ILE A 88 -8.94 1.33 5.35
C ILE A 88 -8.20 0.01 5.12
N THR A 89 -8.27 -0.50 3.90
CA THR A 89 -7.59 -1.74 3.53
C THR A 89 -6.13 -1.47 3.18
N LEU A 90 -5.29 -2.51 3.19
CA LEU A 90 -3.90 -2.37 2.73
C LEU A 90 -3.80 -1.83 1.29
N SER A 91 -4.77 -2.16 0.43
CA SER A 91 -4.87 -1.60 -0.92
C SER A 91 -5.09 -0.09 -0.89
N ASP A 92 -6.01 0.38 -0.04
CA ASP A 92 -6.30 1.81 0.10
C ASP A 92 -5.07 2.55 0.66
N GLU A 93 -4.37 1.96 1.64
CA GLU A 93 -3.13 2.53 2.20
C GLU A 93 -2.04 2.70 1.13
N PHE A 94 -1.88 1.68 0.26
CA PHE A 94 -0.96 1.77 -0.86
C PHE A 94 -1.38 2.84 -1.87
N GLU A 95 -2.66 2.87 -2.26
CA GLU A 95 -3.18 3.86 -3.21
C GLU A 95 -2.97 5.29 -2.72
N MET A 96 -3.37 5.58 -1.48
CA MET A 96 -3.21 6.90 -0.86
C MET A 96 -1.73 7.30 -0.80
N SER A 97 -0.85 6.37 -0.42
CA SER A 97 0.58 6.64 -0.34
C SER A 97 1.22 6.82 -1.72
N LEU A 98 0.83 6.04 -2.72
CA LEU A 98 1.29 6.19 -4.11
C LEU A 98 0.87 7.54 -4.69
N ASN A 99 -0.37 7.98 -4.42
CA ASN A 99 -0.86 9.29 -4.82
C ASN A 99 -0.08 10.42 -4.12
N ARG A 100 0.13 10.32 -2.80
CA ARG A 100 0.89 11.32 -2.02
C ARG A 100 2.31 11.50 -2.54
N TYR A 101 2.99 10.41 -2.88
CA TYR A 101 4.38 10.42 -3.35
C TYR A 101 4.52 10.38 -4.87
N TYR A 102 3.43 10.60 -5.62
CA TYR A 102 3.42 10.48 -7.07
C TYR A 102 4.46 11.36 -7.77
N ASP A 103 4.64 12.59 -7.31
CA ASP A 103 5.66 13.50 -7.85
C ASP A 103 7.08 12.92 -7.78
N ILE A 104 7.37 12.14 -6.74
CA ILE A 104 8.65 11.47 -6.57
C ILE A 104 8.70 10.18 -7.40
N LEU A 105 7.63 9.37 -7.35
CA LEU A 105 7.59 8.01 -7.86
C LEU A 105 7.29 7.91 -9.35
N SER A 106 6.65 8.92 -9.95
CA SER A 106 6.12 8.85 -11.31
C SER A 106 7.17 8.45 -12.37
N VAL A 107 8.41 8.94 -12.24
CA VAL A 107 9.51 8.59 -13.17
C VAL A 107 9.88 7.12 -13.06
N PHE A 108 9.87 6.55 -11.85
CA PHE A 108 10.19 5.15 -11.61
C PHE A 108 9.04 4.24 -12.07
N ILE A 109 7.82 4.58 -11.70
CA ILE A 109 6.61 3.84 -12.09
C ILE A 109 6.50 3.77 -13.62
N LYS A 110 6.55 4.91 -14.31
CA LYS A 110 6.51 4.95 -15.78
C LYS A 110 7.56 4.06 -16.42
N ARG A 111 8.78 4.04 -15.90
CA ARG A 111 9.87 3.23 -16.44
C ARG A 111 9.70 1.74 -16.12
N LEU A 112 9.27 1.40 -14.91
CA LEU A 112 9.10 0.00 -14.48
C LEU A 112 7.97 -0.71 -15.25
N TYR A 113 6.92 0.02 -15.62
CA TYR A 113 5.78 -0.53 -16.37
C TYR A 113 5.86 -0.31 -17.88
N SER A 114 6.67 0.64 -18.39
CA SER A 114 6.87 0.86 -19.84
C SER A 114 7.42 -0.36 -20.58
N ILE A 115 8.11 -1.27 -19.89
CA ILE A 115 8.63 -2.52 -20.45
C ILE A 115 7.49 -3.44 -20.93
N LYS A 116 6.27 -3.23 -20.42
CA LYS A 116 5.08 -4.03 -20.73
C LYS A 116 4.11 -3.36 -21.71
N ASN A 117 4.52 -2.25 -22.34
CA ASN A 117 3.70 -1.46 -23.28
C ASN A 117 2.41 -0.89 -22.65
N GLU A 118 2.36 -0.71 -21.33
CA GLU A 118 1.24 -0.02 -20.69
C GLU A 118 1.30 1.47 -20.98
N THR A 119 0.26 1.98 -21.64
CA THR A 119 0.11 3.39 -22.00
C THR A 119 -0.54 4.20 -20.89
N GLU A 120 -1.34 3.57 -20.06
CA GLU A 120 -1.98 4.16 -18.89
C GLU A 120 -1.59 3.38 -17.64
N ILE A 121 -1.14 4.10 -16.61
CA ILE A 121 -0.74 3.53 -15.33
C ILE A 121 -1.82 3.91 -14.32
N ASP A 122 -2.55 2.89 -13.86
CA ASP A 122 -3.54 3.02 -12.80
C ASP A 122 -2.89 2.68 -11.45
N LEU A 123 -2.79 3.68 -10.57
CA LEU A 123 -2.21 3.51 -9.24
C LEU A 123 -3.06 2.61 -8.34
N ASN A 124 -4.39 2.64 -8.52
CA ASN A 124 -5.31 1.79 -7.79
C ASN A 124 -5.08 0.32 -8.15
N GLU A 125 -4.91 0.02 -9.45
CA GLU A 125 -4.61 -1.34 -9.90
C GLU A 125 -3.26 -1.84 -9.36
N ILE A 126 -2.23 -0.99 -9.31
CA ILE A 126 -0.94 -1.32 -8.71
C ILE A 126 -1.12 -1.63 -7.22
N ALA A 127 -1.81 -0.77 -6.48
CA ALA A 127 -2.07 -0.93 -5.05
C ALA A 127 -2.83 -2.23 -4.76
N TYR A 128 -3.88 -2.51 -5.55
CA TYR A 128 -4.68 -3.73 -5.44
C TYR A 128 -3.84 -5.00 -5.68
N ARG A 129 -3.00 -5.03 -6.73
CA ARG A 129 -2.12 -6.16 -7.01
C ARG A 129 -1.12 -6.42 -5.88
N ILE A 130 -0.50 -5.35 -5.36
CA ILE A 130 0.45 -5.43 -4.25
C ILE A 130 -0.21 -6.04 -3.02
N ALA A 131 -1.37 -5.52 -2.61
CA ALA A 131 -2.11 -5.99 -1.44
C ALA A 131 -2.58 -7.45 -1.63
N THR A 132 -3.10 -7.78 -2.80
CA THR A 132 -3.57 -9.14 -3.14
C THR A 132 -2.41 -10.13 -3.07
N TYR A 133 -1.30 -9.85 -3.72
CA TYR A 133 -0.14 -10.74 -3.73
C TYR A 133 0.46 -10.93 -2.33
N ARG A 134 0.54 -9.86 -1.54
CA ARG A 134 0.97 -9.94 -0.13
C ARG A 134 0.07 -10.87 0.67
N ASN A 135 -1.24 -10.80 0.49
CA ASN A 135 -2.20 -11.64 1.20
C ASN A 135 -2.11 -13.11 0.74
N GLU A 136 -1.98 -13.37 -0.56
CA GLU A 136 -1.77 -14.72 -1.10
C GLU A 136 -0.52 -15.38 -0.49
N ILE A 137 0.62 -14.64 -0.42
CA ILE A 137 1.83 -15.14 0.23
C ILE A 137 1.59 -15.44 1.71
N ALA A 138 0.96 -14.52 2.44
CA ALA A 138 0.72 -14.66 3.87
C ALA A 138 -0.18 -15.87 4.20
N HIS A 139 -1.09 -16.22 3.30
CA HIS A 139 -1.97 -17.39 3.42
C HIS A 139 -1.40 -18.68 2.81
N GLY A 140 -0.21 -18.64 2.22
CA GLY A 140 0.43 -19.79 1.61
C GLY A 140 -0.19 -20.21 0.26
N GLU A 141 -0.93 -19.32 -0.39
CA GLU A 141 -1.69 -19.57 -1.62
C GLU A 141 -0.86 -19.36 -2.90
N LEU A 142 0.44 -19.58 -2.85
CA LEU A 142 1.39 -19.30 -3.96
C LEU A 142 1.27 -20.23 -5.18
N GLN A 143 0.22 -21.02 -5.30
CA GLN A 143 0.11 -21.99 -6.39
C GLN A 143 -0.25 -21.33 -7.74
N GLY A 144 0.76 -21.17 -8.59
CA GLY A 144 0.57 -21.16 -10.04
C GLY A 144 0.19 -19.83 -10.70
N ARG A 145 0.19 -18.70 -10.01
CA ARG A 145 0.02 -17.41 -10.67
C ARG A 145 1.37 -16.81 -11.05
N GLU A 146 1.68 -16.86 -12.34
CA GLU A 146 2.71 -15.97 -12.88
C GLU A 146 2.19 -14.54 -12.76
N ASN A 147 2.67 -13.82 -11.73
CA ASN A 147 2.44 -12.38 -11.64
C ASN A 147 3.51 -11.69 -12.49
N ASP A 148 3.13 -11.35 -13.70
CA ASP A 148 3.99 -10.65 -14.65
C ASP A 148 4.52 -9.32 -14.14
N TYR A 149 3.87 -8.72 -13.14
CA TYR A 149 4.22 -7.43 -12.55
C TYR A 149 5.01 -7.54 -11.24
N LEU A 150 5.25 -8.76 -10.75
CA LEU A 150 5.84 -8.99 -9.42
C LEU A 150 7.12 -8.17 -9.18
N ILE A 151 8.01 -8.12 -10.17
CA ILE A 151 9.28 -7.39 -10.05
C ILE A 151 9.02 -5.89 -10.03
N SER A 152 8.14 -5.39 -10.88
CA SER A 152 7.78 -3.98 -10.95
C SER A 152 7.07 -3.53 -9.66
N ASP A 153 6.07 -4.31 -9.23
CA ASP A 153 5.30 -4.05 -8.01
C ASP A 153 6.22 -4.04 -6.77
N LEU A 154 7.14 -5.03 -6.64
CA LEU A 154 8.12 -5.03 -5.56
C LEU A 154 9.00 -3.78 -5.58
N LYS A 155 9.46 -3.35 -6.75
CA LYS A 155 10.29 -2.15 -6.88
C LYS A 155 9.53 -0.87 -6.52
N VAL A 156 8.24 -0.82 -6.86
CA VAL A 156 7.37 0.30 -6.47
C VAL A 156 7.21 0.35 -4.95
N VAL A 157 6.94 -0.79 -4.29
CA VAL A 157 6.86 -0.85 -2.83
C VAL A 157 8.16 -0.40 -2.17
N GLU A 158 9.30 -0.88 -2.65
CA GLU A 158 10.61 -0.49 -2.14
C GLU A 158 10.87 1.02 -2.32
N CYS A 159 10.56 1.57 -3.51
CA CYS A 159 10.71 3.00 -3.78
C CYS A 159 9.79 3.84 -2.89
N LEU A 160 8.53 3.42 -2.74
CA LEU A 160 7.55 4.08 -1.88
C LEU A 160 8.03 4.12 -0.43
N TYR A 161 8.41 2.97 0.12
CA TYR A 161 8.92 2.88 1.49
C TYR A 161 10.11 3.84 1.73
N TYR A 162 11.11 3.83 0.85
CA TYR A 162 12.26 4.73 1.01
C TYR A 162 11.89 6.20 0.81
N SER A 163 10.90 6.49 -0.05
CA SER A 163 10.39 7.86 -0.18
C SER A 163 9.81 8.34 1.15
N MET A 164 8.99 7.50 1.79
CA MET A 164 8.39 7.81 3.09
C MET A 164 9.44 8.02 4.18
N VAL A 165 10.42 7.11 4.28
CA VAL A 165 11.50 7.20 5.28
C VAL A 165 12.36 8.45 5.08
N LEU A 166 12.72 8.77 3.84
CA LEU A 166 13.56 9.92 3.54
C LEU A 166 12.82 11.25 3.71
N ASP A 167 11.54 11.28 3.37
CA ASP A 167 10.66 12.44 3.60
C ASP A 167 10.49 12.72 5.09
N GLU A 168 10.26 11.69 5.91
CA GLU A 168 10.14 11.77 7.36
C GLU A 168 11.36 12.43 8.04
N ILE A 169 12.56 12.22 7.49
CA ILE A 169 13.79 12.84 7.99
C ILE A 169 14.12 14.16 7.30
N GLY A 170 13.20 14.71 6.49
CA GLY A 170 13.30 16.02 5.88
C GLY A 170 14.15 16.10 4.61
N VAL A 171 14.36 14.98 3.89
CA VAL A 171 15.06 14.99 2.59
C VAL A 171 14.13 15.54 1.51
N SER A 172 14.59 16.50 0.73
CA SER A 172 13.77 17.08 -0.36
C SER A 172 13.43 16.05 -1.45
N ALA A 173 12.28 16.21 -2.11
CA ALA A 173 11.77 15.33 -3.16
C ALA A 173 12.82 15.06 -4.28
N GLU A 174 13.55 16.09 -4.70
CA GLU A 174 14.61 15.96 -5.71
C GLU A 174 15.76 15.06 -5.22
N ASN A 175 16.17 15.21 -3.98
CA ASN A 175 17.22 14.38 -3.40
C ASN A 175 16.73 12.95 -3.14
N ILE A 176 15.45 12.76 -2.82
CA ILE A 176 14.83 11.43 -2.72
C ILE A 176 14.90 10.73 -4.07
N LYS A 177 14.49 11.37 -5.18
CA LYS A 177 14.60 10.83 -6.54
C LYS A 177 16.03 10.37 -6.84
N ARG A 178 17.02 11.23 -6.59
CA ARG A 178 18.43 10.89 -6.81
C ARG A 178 18.89 9.73 -5.93
N ALA A 179 18.48 9.69 -4.68
CA ALA A 179 18.82 8.62 -3.75
C ALA A 179 18.24 7.29 -4.20
N LEU A 180 16.97 7.22 -4.58
CA LEU A 180 16.32 6.01 -5.10
C LEU A 180 16.99 5.50 -6.36
N ASN A 181 17.27 6.41 -7.33
CA ASN A 181 17.92 6.05 -8.57
C ASN A 181 19.30 5.41 -8.33
N LYS A 182 20.05 5.96 -7.38
CA LYS A 182 21.37 5.46 -6.98
C LYS A 182 21.30 4.17 -6.17
N LEU A 183 20.39 4.11 -5.18
CA LEU A 183 20.20 2.97 -4.30
C LEU A 183 19.82 1.71 -5.08
N PHE A 184 18.85 1.83 -5.98
CA PHE A 184 18.36 0.72 -6.78
C PHE A 184 19.11 0.55 -8.12
N ARG A 185 20.09 1.40 -8.41
CA ARG A 185 20.90 1.37 -9.66
C ARG A 185 20.04 1.36 -10.92
N PHE A 186 18.97 2.12 -10.91
CA PHE A 186 18.09 2.22 -12.06
C PHE A 186 18.75 2.89 -13.26
N ASN A 187 19.67 3.85 -13.00
CA ASN A 187 20.32 4.66 -14.02
C ASN A 187 19.33 5.40 -14.93
N PHE A 188 18.20 5.83 -14.37
CA PHE A 188 17.21 6.62 -15.11
C PHE A 188 17.68 8.07 -15.23
N ALA A 189 17.36 8.71 -16.36
CA ALA A 189 17.45 10.16 -16.46
C ALA A 189 16.32 10.76 -15.63
N LEU A 190 16.67 11.54 -14.62
CA LEU A 190 15.78 12.20 -13.68
C LEU A 190 15.47 13.62 -14.15
#